data_c0505a8fba443965d891df948bd578ef
#
_entry.id   c0505a8fba443965d891df948bd578ef
#
_cell.length_a   1.000
_cell.length_b   1.000
_cell.length_c   1.000
_cell.angle_alpha   90.00
_cell.angle_beta   90.00
_cell.angle_gamma   90.00
#
_symmetry.space_group_name_H-M   'P 1'
#
loop_
_entity.id
_entity.type
_entity.pdbx_description
1 polymer ?
#
loop_
_entity_poly.entity_id
_entity_poly.type
_entity_poly.pdbx_seq_one_letter_code
_entity_poly.pdbx_strand_id
1 'polypeptide(L)'
;MIMSKESFPSSAFRVFIPLFIVFGVHSACAQTAQDRAVQIKTAVMAAPEGTREGAKVYGYDANGKFVTLRNGSNEMICIADDPSASGFSVSCYHRDLEPFMARGRELKDQGKSFKEIFDIREEEVKSGKLKMPKDGATLYVLTASAEDFDTSSGEVKNPYLRYVVYIPWATQESTGLPLSPESPGMPWIMDPGTHRAHIMINPPKN
;
A
#
# COMPACT_ATOMS: atom_id res chain seq x y z
N MET A 1 -28.48 -37.62 -86.37
CA MET A 1 -27.05 -37.27 -86.07
C MET A 1 -27.06 -36.52 -84.76
N ILE A 2 -26.97 -37.23 -83.70
CA ILE A 2 -27.22 -36.72 -82.30
C ILE A 2 -25.90 -36.88 -81.54
N MET A 3 -25.31 -35.78 -81.19
CA MET A 3 -24.09 -35.76 -80.32
C MET A 3 -24.52 -35.76 -78.86
N SER A 4 -24.09 -36.80 -78.17
CA SER A 4 -24.24 -36.92 -76.72
C SER A 4 -23.18 -36.09 -76.00
N LYS A 5 -23.60 -35.30 -74.98
CA LYS A 5 -22.78 -34.54 -74.07
C LYS A 5 -22.49 -35.40 -72.85
N GLU A 6 -21.23 -35.74 -72.66
CA GLU A 6 -20.76 -36.36 -71.43
C GLU A 6 -20.48 -35.27 -70.35
N SER A 7 -21.00 -35.46 -69.15
CA SER A 7 -20.81 -34.61 -67.98
C SER A 7 -19.77 -35.21 -67.06
N PHE A 8 -18.71 -34.46 -66.75
CA PHE A 8 -17.69 -34.82 -65.73
C PHE A 8 -18.18 -34.44 -64.35
N PRO A 9 -18.03 -35.27 -63.32
CA PRO A 9 -18.33 -34.90 -61.94
C PRO A 9 -17.16 -34.11 -61.29
N SER A 10 -17.50 -32.94 -60.73
CA SER A 10 -16.65 -32.09 -59.97
C SER A 10 -16.38 -32.72 -58.58
N SER A 11 -15.12 -33.12 -58.34
CA SER A 11 -14.65 -33.61 -57.06
C SER A 11 -14.35 -32.43 -56.14
N ALA A 12 -15.22 -32.19 -55.15
CA ALA A 12 -14.98 -31.20 -54.11
C ALA A 12 -14.01 -31.71 -53.07
N PHE A 13 -12.79 -31.17 -53.08
CA PHE A 13 -11.76 -31.45 -52.08
C PHE A 13 -12.09 -30.67 -50.80
N ARG A 14 -12.62 -31.35 -49.79
CA ARG A 14 -12.85 -30.76 -48.44
C ARG A 14 -11.54 -30.77 -47.66
N VAL A 15 -10.95 -29.57 -47.55
CA VAL A 15 -9.82 -29.34 -46.65
C VAL A 15 -10.36 -29.27 -45.20
N PHE A 16 -10.05 -30.29 -44.40
CA PHE A 16 -10.28 -30.27 -42.95
C PHE A 16 -9.10 -29.52 -42.33
N ILE A 17 -9.36 -28.29 -41.83
CA ILE A 17 -8.43 -27.55 -40.97
C ILE A 17 -8.71 -27.99 -39.52
N PRO A 18 -7.77 -28.64 -38.83
CA PRO A 18 -7.95 -28.95 -37.40
C PRO A 18 -7.81 -27.66 -36.62
N LEU A 19 -8.86 -27.26 -35.94
CA LEU A 19 -8.89 -26.17 -34.96
C LEU A 19 -8.17 -26.63 -33.70
N PHE A 20 -6.89 -26.29 -33.56
CA PHE A 20 -6.16 -26.44 -32.29
C PHE A 20 -6.66 -25.41 -31.28
N ILE A 21 -7.57 -25.82 -30.38
CA ILE A 21 -7.93 -25.05 -29.18
C ILE A 21 -6.79 -25.22 -28.18
N VAL A 22 -5.92 -24.21 -28.12
CA VAL A 22 -4.91 -24.11 -27.04
C VAL A 22 -5.63 -23.68 -25.78
N PHE A 23 -5.88 -24.63 -24.88
CA PHE A 23 -6.28 -24.33 -23.52
C PHE A 23 -5.12 -23.68 -22.79
N GLY A 24 -5.08 -22.36 -22.78
CA GLY A 24 -4.20 -21.59 -21.89
C GLY A 24 -4.67 -21.77 -20.46
N VAL A 25 -4.06 -22.69 -19.71
CA VAL A 25 -4.30 -22.86 -18.27
C VAL A 25 -3.69 -21.65 -17.59
N HIS A 26 -4.54 -20.72 -17.15
CA HIS A 26 -4.10 -19.54 -16.43
C HIS A 26 -3.62 -19.95 -15.03
N SER A 27 -2.32 -19.82 -14.81
CA SER A 27 -1.65 -20.00 -13.50
C SER A 27 -1.93 -18.82 -12.54
N ALA A 28 -3.09 -18.17 -12.64
CA ALA A 28 -3.44 -16.99 -11.84
C ALA A 28 -3.58 -17.31 -10.33
N CYS A 29 -3.91 -18.55 -9.96
CA CYS A 29 -4.19 -18.87 -8.57
C CYS A 29 -2.93 -19.09 -7.69
N ALA A 30 -1.82 -19.54 -8.30
CA ALA A 30 -0.55 -19.75 -7.58
C ALA A 30 0.20 -18.41 -7.35
N GLN A 31 0.09 -17.47 -8.28
CA GLN A 31 0.72 -16.15 -8.18
C GLN A 31 0.09 -15.32 -7.06
N THR A 32 -1.24 -15.36 -6.90
CA THR A 32 -1.94 -14.62 -5.85
C THR A 32 -1.58 -15.05 -4.43
N ALA A 33 -1.31 -16.33 -4.18
CA ALA A 33 -0.92 -16.81 -2.85
C ALA A 33 0.51 -16.40 -2.49
N GLN A 34 1.43 -16.42 -3.44
CA GLN A 34 2.81 -15.97 -3.25
C GLN A 34 2.87 -14.46 -3.04
N ASP A 35 2.14 -13.68 -3.84
CA ASP A 35 2.02 -12.23 -3.70
C ASP A 35 1.50 -11.84 -2.31
N ARG A 36 0.51 -12.56 -1.77
CA ARG A 36 -0.01 -12.33 -0.43
C ARG A 36 1.05 -12.57 0.65
N ALA A 37 1.83 -13.64 0.56
CA ALA A 37 2.89 -13.95 1.51
C ALA A 37 4.01 -12.90 1.46
N VAL A 38 4.39 -12.47 0.26
CA VAL A 38 5.38 -11.41 0.04
C VAL A 38 4.88 -10.08 0.61
N GLN A 39 3.63 -9.70 0.34
CA GLN A 39 3.04 -8.48 0.89
C GLN A 39 3.04 -8.49 2.44
N ILE A 40 2.65 -9.61 3.07
CA ILE A 40 2.67 -9.73 4.54
C ILE A 40 4.10 -9.62 5.08
N LYS A 41 5.05 -10.34 4.47
CA LYS A 41 6.47 -10.33 4.85
C LYS A 41 7.05 -8.92 4.81
N THR A 42 6.82 -8.20 3.72
CA THR A 42 7.40 -6.87 3.49
C THR A 42 6.69 -5.78 4.29
N ALA A 43 5.35 -5.83 4.41
CA ALA A 43 4.59 -4.84 5.16
C ALA A 43 5.06 -4.70 6.61
N VAL A 44 5.36 -5.81 7.28
CA VAL A 44 5.76 -5.81 8.69
C VAL A 44 7.20 -5.36 8.92
N MET A 45 8.00 -5.19 7.87
CA MET A 45 9.40 -4.75 8.00
C MET A 45 9.50 -3.36 8.64
N ALA A 46 8.51 -2.50 8.45
CA ALA A 46 8.47 -1.17 9.08
C ALA A 46 8.20 -1.24 10.60
N ALA A 47 7.59 -2.32 11.11
CA ALA A 47 7.28 -2.46 12.53
C ALA A 47 8.50 -2.85 13.37
N PRO A 48 8.53 -2.48 14.67
CA PRO A 48 9.47 -3.03 15.64
C PRO A 48 9.41 -4.56 15.64
N GLU A 49 10.57 -5.21 15.70
CA GLU A 49 10.70 -6.67 15.49
C GLU A 49 9.75 -7.49 16.37
N GLY A 50 9.67 -7.19 17.65
CA GLY A 50 8.81 -7.90 18.60
C GLY A 50 7.30 -7.75 18.36
N THR A 51 6.88 -6.86 17.43
CA THR A 51 5.46 -6.65 17.12
C THR A 51 5.04 -7.21 15.76
N ARG A 52 5.99 -7.63 14.92
CA ARG A 52 5.76 -8.03 13.52
C ARG A 52 4.80 -9.21 13.37
N GLU A 53 4.99 -10.23 14.19
CA GLU A 53 4.21 -11.47 14.10
C GLU A 53 2.72 -11.23 14.38
N GLY A 54 2.39 -10.45 15.42
CA GLY A 54 1.03 -10.16 15.83
C GLY A 54 0.38 -8.96 15.12
N ALA A 55 1.08 -8.26 14.22
CA ALA A 55 0.53 -7.09 13.55
C ALA A 55 -0.60 -7.47 12.57
N LYS A 56 -1.68 -6.66 12.54
CA LYS A 56 -2.66 -6.72 11.47
C LYS A 56 -2.00 -6.23 10.17
N VAL A 57 -2.30 -6.90 9.04
CA VAL A 57 -1.76 -6.49 7.75
C VAL A 57 -2.89 -6.24 6.76
N TYR A 58 -2.89 -5.05 6.22
CA TYR A 58 -3.64 -4.68 5.02
C TYR A 58 -2.73 -4.74 3.79
N GLY A 59 -3.31 -4.99 2.64
CA GLY A 59 -2.63 -4.96 1.35
C GLY A 59 -3.64 -5.08 0.22
N TYR A 60 -3.25 -5.68 -0.89
CA TYR A 60 -4.02 -5.65 -2.13
C TYR A 60 -4.29 -7.08 -2.63
N ASP A 61 -5.50 -7.31 -3.15
CA ASP A 61 -5.84 -8.54 -3.86
C ASP A 61 -5.36 -8.50 -5.33
N ALA A 62 -5.60 -9.57 -6.08
CA ALA A 62 -5.22 -9.69 -7.48
C ALA A 62 -5.84 -8.62 -8.41
N ASN A 63 -6.90 -7.94 -7.96
CA ASN A 63 -7.57 -6.86 -8.68
C ASN A 63 -7.11 -5.47 -8.22
N GLY A 64 -6.10 -5.39 -7.34
CA GLY A 64 -5.62 -4.14 -6.75
C GLY A 64 -6.56 -3.54 -5.69
N LYS A 65 -7.54 -4.30 -5.20
CA LYS A 65 -8.44 -3.84 -4.15
C LYS A 65 -7.78 -3.97 -2.78
N PHE A 66 -7.89 -2.92 -1.97
CA PHE A 66 -7.40 -2.90 -0.60
C PHE A 66 -8.20 -3.86 0.30
N VAL A 67 -7.50 -4.82 0.93
CA VAL A 67 -8.11 -5.91 1.71
C VAL A 67 -7.29 -6.24 2.96
N THR A 68 -7.88 -6.97 3.91
CA THR A 68 -7.14 -7.54 5.03
C THR A 68 -6.40 -8.81 4.58
N LEU A 69 -5.07 -8.77 4.63
CA LEU A 69 -4.22 -9.93 4.34
C LEU A 69 -4.00 -10.81 5.59
N ARG A 70 -3.87 -10.22 6.77
CA ARG A 70 -3.70 -10.93 8.04
C ARG A 70 -4.43 -10.18 9.15
N ASN A 71 -5.20 -10.90 9.95
CA ASN A 71 -5.75 -10.36 11.20
C ASN A 71 -4.61 -10.20 12.22
N GLY A 72 -4.72 -9.17 13.07
CA GLY A 72 -3.75 -8.90 14.13
C GLY A 72 -4.18 -9.45 15.48
N SER A 73 -3.18 -9.66 16.34
CA SER A 73 -3.36 -10.01 17.78
C SER A 73 -2.70 -8.99 18.72
N ASN A 74 -2.06 -7.95 18.16
CA ASN A 74 -1.46 -6.85 18.91
C ASN A 74 -1.95 -5.48 18.41
N GLU A 75 -1.36 -4.40 18.91
CA GLU A 75 -1.75 -3.03 18.65
C GLU A 75 -1.23 -2.46 17.30
N MET A 76 -0.45 -3.24 16.54
CA MET A 76 0.15 -2.75 15.29
C MET A 76 -0.71 -3.09 14.08
N ILE A 77 -0.83 -2.11 13.20
CA ILE A 77 -1.46 -2.24 11.87
C ILE A 77 -0.41 -1.87 10.83
N CYS A 78 -0.15 -2.77 9.89
CA CYS A 78 0.78 -2.57 8.79
C CYS A 78 0.05 -2.53 7.45
N ILE A 79 0.54 -1.68 6.54
CA ILE A 79 0.04 -1.57 5.17
C ILE A 79 1.15 -1.99 4.23
N ALA A 80 0.84 -2.93 3.35
CA ALA A 80 1.74 -3.37 2.28
C ALA A 80 1.96 -2.28 1.23
N ASP A 81 2.99 -2.46 0.44
CA ASP A 81 3.29 -1.61 -0.71
C ASP A 81 2.11 -1.56 -1.69
N ASP A 82 1.83 -0.36 -2.21
CA ASP A 82 0.80 -0.15 -3.21
C ASP A 82 1.35 -0.52 -4.60
N PRO A 83 0.87 -1.60 -5.23
CA PRO A 83 1.40 -2.06 -6.52
C PRO A 83 1.19 -1.07 -7.67
N SER A 84 0.34 -0.05 -7.47
CA SER A 84 0.13 1.02 -8.45
C SER A 84 1.06 2.22 -8.27
N ALA A 85 1.80 2.27 -7.15
CA ALA A 85 2.75 3.34 -6.86
C ALA A 85 4.16 3.00 -7.39
N SER A 86 4.98 4.03 -7.60
CA SER A 86 6.39 3.86 -7.95
C SER A 86 7.25 3.69 -6.69
N GLY A 87 8.27 2.82 -6.76
CA GLY A 87 9.17 2.53 -5.65
C GLY A 87 8.54 1.56 -4.64
N PHE A 88 9.18 1.41 -3.49
CA PHE A 88 8.71 0.57 -2.39
C PHE A 88 8.39 1.43 -1.18
N SER A 89 7.18 1.28 -0.62
CA SER A 89 6.76 2.03 0.57
C SER A 89 5.77 1.25 1.40
N VAL A 90 6.19 0.83 2.59
CA VAL A 90 5.32 0.16 3.58
C VAL A 90 5.27 0.98 4.86
N SER A 91 4.18 0.84 5.60
CA SER A 91 4.03 1.57 6.85
C SER A 91 3.37 0.72 7.92
N CYS A 92 3.77 0.92 9.18
CA CYS A 92 3.13 0.32 10.34
C CYS A 92 2.81 1.40 11.37
N TYR A 93 1.64 1.35 11.98
CA TYR A 93 1.21 2.35 12.95
C TYR A 93 0.43 1.71 14.11
N HIS A 94 0.39 2.41 15.24
CA HIS A 94 -0.44 2.02 16.37
C HIS A 94 -1.93 2.11 16.00
N ARG A 95 -2.73 1.15 16.44
CA ARG A 95 -4.17 1.03 16.09
C ARG A 95 -5.00 2.27 16.42
N ASP A 96 -4.59 3.10 17.38
CA ASP A 96 -5.29 4.33 17.71
C ASP A 96 -5.26 5.37 16.60
N LEU A 97 -4.35 5.21 15.61
CA LEU A 97 -4.35 5.99 14.37
C LEU A 97 -5.29 5.43 13.29
N GLU A 98 -5.84 4.21 13.46
CA GLU A 98 -6.64 3.60 12.40
C GLU A 98 -7.86 4.43 11.98
N PRO A 99 -8.65 5.05 12.87
CA PRO A 99 -9.76 5.90 12.43
C PRO A 99 -9.30 7.01 11.47
N PHE A 100 -8.19 7.68 11.80
CA PHE A 100 -7.61 8.75 10.99
C PHE A 100 -7.02 8.24 9.66
N MET A 101 -6.32 7.12 9.69
CA MET A 101 -5.72 6.50 8.50
C MET A 101 -6.80 5.94 7.56
N ALA A 102 -7.80 5.24 8.11
CA ALA A 102 -8.92 4.71 7.34
C ALA A 102 -9.72 5.81 6.65
N ARG A 103 -10.01 6.91 7.39
CA ARG A 103 -10.71 8.07 6.80
C ARG A 103 -9.92 8.70 5.65
N GLY A 104 -8.59 8.76 5.77
CA GLY A 104 -7.73 9.25 4.69
C GLY A 104 -7.78 8.36 3.45
N ARG A 105 -7.80 7.04 3.60
CA ARG A 105 -7.96 6.08 2.50
C ARG A 105 -9.32 6.24 1.83
N GLU A 106 -10.40 6.28 2.61
CA GLU A 106 -11.76 6.47 2.09
C GLU A 106 -11.89 7.75 1.24
N LEU A 107 -11.37 8.87 1.72
CA LEU A 107 -11.40 10.13 0.99
C LEU A 107 -10.54 10.10 -0.29
N LYS A 108 -9.40 9.41 -0.25
CA LYS A 108 -8.56 9.17 -1.44
C LYS A 108 -9.31 8.35 -2.49
N ASP A 109 -10.02 7.30 -2.08
CA ASP A 109 -10.84 6.46 -2.97
C ASP A 109 -12.01 7.24 -3.58
N GLN A 110 -12.49 8.29 -2.90
CA GLN A 110 -13.47 9.25 -3.43
C GLN A 110 -12.86 10.29 -4.38
N GLY A 111 -11.56 10.20 -4.68
CA GLY A 111 -10.86 11.11 -5.57
C GLY A 111 -10.52 12.47 -4.96
N LYS A 112 -10.55 12.60 -3.63
CA LYS A 112 -10.21 13.85 -2.96
C LYS A 112 -8.71 14.15 -3.05
N SER A 113 -8.37 15.41 -3.30
CA SER A 113 -7.00 15.90 -3.26
C SER A 113 -6.43 15.88 -1.83
N PHE A 114 -5.10 15.93 -1.72
CA PHE A 114 -4.43 15.98 -0.41
C PHE A 114 -4.95 17.13 0.47
N LYS A 115 -5.15 18.33 -0.12
CA LYS A 115 -5.67 19.48 0.63
C LYS A 115 -7.11 19.24 1.11
N GLU A 116 -8.00 18.73 0.27
CA GLU A 116 -9.37 18.41 0.66
C GLU A 116 -9.40 17.36 1.78
N ILE A 117 -8.57 16.30 1.68
CA ILE A 117 -8.45 15.27 2.72
C ILE A 117 -7.99 15.89 4.05
N PHE A 118 -7.01 16.79 3.99
CA PHE A 118 -6.53 17.50 5.18
C PHE A 118 -7.65 18.31 5.82
N ASP A 119 -8.30 19.18 5.05
CA ASP A 119 -9.35 20.09 5.53
C ASP A 119 -10.56 19.31 6.10
N ILE A 120 -11.04 18.30 5.38
CA ILE A 120 -12.17 17.46 5.82
C ILE A 120 -11.84 16.76 7.14
N ARG A 121 -10.68 16.12 7.25
CA ARG A 121 -10.29 15.44 8.48
C ARG A 121 -10.10 16.40 9.64
N GLU A 122 -9.58 17.61 9.40
CA GLU A 122 -9.46 18.63 10.45
C GLU A 122 -10.80 19.03 11.02
N GLU A 123 -11.79 19.31 10.17
CA GLU A 123 -13.15 19.64 10.60
C GLU A 123 -13.84 18.46 11.32
N GLU A 124 -13.63 17.24 10.84
CA GLU A 124 -14.16 16.04 11.50
C GLU A 124 -13.52 15.79 12.87
N VAL A 125 -12.22 16.11 13.05
CA VAL A 125 -11.54 16.03 14.35
C VAL A 125 -12.03 17.14 15.28
N LYS A 126 -12.14 18.40 14.81
CA LYS A 126 -12.66 19.53 15.61
C LYS A 126 -14.08 19.29 16.09
N SER A 127 -14.92 18.71 15.26
CA SER A 127 -16.31 18.37 15.62
C SER A 127 -16.44 17.09 16.47
N GLY A 128 -15.35 16.36 16.73
CA GLY A 128 -15.33 15.09 17.45
C GLY A 128 -15.87 13.88 16.66
N LYS A 129 -16.21 14.06 15.39
CA LYS A 129 -16.65 12.99 14.49
C LYS A 129 -15.51 12.01 14.19
N LEU A 130 -14.29 12.51 13.99
CA LEU A 130 -13.09 11.71 13.79
C LEU A 130 -12.21 11.77 15.03
N LYS A 131 -11.84 10.61 15.57
CA LYS A 131 -10.98 10.53 16.76
C LYS A 131 -9.51 10.53 16.38
N MET A 132 -8.73 11.26 17.17
CA MET A 132 -7.27 11.23 17.15
C MET A 132 -6.75 10.69 18.49
N PRO A 133 -5.54 10.08 18.51
CA PRO A 133 -4.92 9.64 19.76
C PRO A 133 -4.66 10.83 20.68
N LYS A 134 -4.91 10.65 22.00
CA LYS A 134 -4.74 11.70 23.02
C LYS A 134 -3.28 11.86 23.44
N ASP A 135 -2.58 10.71 23.60
CA ASP A 135 -1.25 10.67 24.23
C ASP A 135 -0.11 10.48 23.19
N GLY A 136 -0.45 10.69 21.93
CA GLY A 136 0.45 10.42 20.81
C GLY A 136 0.39 8.97 20.33
N ALA A 137 0.69 8.76 19.05
CA ALA A 137 0.76 7.43 18.45
C ALA A 137 1.81 7.36 17.36
N THR A 138 2.49 6.23 17.27
CA THR A 138 3.60 6.04 16.34
C THR A 138 3.13 5.58 14.97
N LEU A 139 3.87 6.04 13.95
CA LEU A 139 3.84 5.54 12.60
C LEU A 139 5.30 5.32 12.14
N TYR A 140 5.58 4.17 11.60
CA TYR A 140 6.85 3.78 11.00
C TYR A 140 6.67 3.71 9.49
N VAL A 141 7.57 4.32 8.72
CA VAL A 141 7.51 4.32 7.24
C VAL A 141 8.84 3.81 6.71
N LEU A 142 8.82 2.67 6.03
CA LEU A 142 9.97 2.07 5.38
C LEU A 142 9.84 2.25 3.87
N THR A 143 10.87 2.81 3.25
CA THR A 143 10.91 3.04 1.81
C THR A 143 12.19 2.51 1.20
N ALA A 144 12.14 2.15 -0.08
CA ALA A 144 13.30 1.86 -0.92
C ALA A 144 13.03 2.32 -2.36
N SER A 145 14.08 2.37 -3.19
CA SER A 145 13.90 2.59 -4.62
C SER A 145 13.27 1.37 -5.29
N ALA A 146 12.72 1.53 -6.50
CA ALA A 146 12.13 0.42 -7.24
C ALA A 146 13.16 -0.67 -7.59
N GLU A 147 14.38 -0.29 -7.88
CA GLU A 147 15.50 -1.20 -8.16
C GLU A 147 16.03 -1.96 -6.93
N ASP A 148 15.74 -1.47 -5.73
CA ASP A 148 16.09 -2.10 -4.46
C ASP A 148 15.04 -3.08 -3.94
N PHE A 149 13.91 -3.23 -4.64
CA PHE A 149 12.81 -4.11 -4.24
C PHE A 149 12.57 -5.23 -5.26
N ASP A 150 12.80 -6.47 -4.85
CA ASP A 150 12.40 -7.65 -5.62
C ASP A 150 10.97 -8.07 -5.24
N THR A 151 10.02 -7.80 -6.12
CA THR A 151 8.61 -8.12 -5.94
C THR A 151 8.32 -9.61 -5.86
N SER A 152 9.20 -10.48 -6.39
CA SER A 152 9.01 -11.93 -6.40
C SER A 152 9.43 -12.59 -5.09
N SER A 153 10.55 -12.16 -4.51
CA SER A 153 11.10 -12.71 -3.27
C SER A 153 10.73 -11.88 -2.03
N GLY A 154 10.36 -10.60 -2.22
CA GLY A 154 10.19 -9.63 -1.15
C GLY A 154 11.52 -9.23 -0.49
N GLU A 155 12.65 -9.34 -1.22
CA GLU A 155 13.91 -8.79 -0.77
C GLU A 155 13.91 -7.28 -0.98
N VAL A 156 14.31 -6.53 0.06
CA VAL A 156 14.43 -5.06 0.03
C VAL A 156 15.86 -4.70 0.37
N LYS A 157 16.56 -4.06 -0.55
CA LYS A 157 17.91 -3.53 -0.38
C LYS A 157 17.86 -2.07 0.03
N ASN A 158 18.88 -1.60 0.75
CA ASN A 158 19.04 -0.20 1.16
C ASN A 158 17.74 0.44 1.72
N PRO A 159 16.96 -0.24 2.62
CA PRO A 159 15.72 0.30 3.13
C PRO A 159 16.00 1.52 4.01
N TYR A 160 15.11 2.52 3.91
CA TYR A 160 15.16 3.73 4.72
C TYR A 160 13.95 3.82 5.64
N LEU A 161 14.18 3.67 6.94
CA LEU A 161 13.12 3.71 7.96
C LEU A 161 13.04 5.11 8.59
N ARG A 162 11.85 5.70 8.57
CA ARG A 162 11.53 6.98 9.24
C ARG A 162 10.54 6.73 10.37
N TYR A 163 10.63 7.57 11.40
CA TYR A 163 9.77 7.50 12.56
C TYR A 163 8.89 8.75 12.63
N VAL A 164 7.63 8.55 12.93
CA VAL A 164 6.61 9.59 13.07
C VAL A 164 5.88 9.37 14.38
N VAL A 165 5.66 10.44 15.16
CA VAL A 165 4.82 10.39 16.35
C VAL A 165 3.74 11.45 16.22
N TYR A 166 2.50 11.05 16.01
CA TYR A 166 1.37 11.97 15.96
C TYR A 166 1.09 12.53 17.36
N ILE A 167 1.05 13.85 17.47
CA ILE A 167 0.79 14.63 18.68
C ILE A 167 -0.20 15.75 18.33
N PRO A 168 -1.48 15.43 18.09
CA PRO A 168 -2.47 16.37 17.58
C PRO A 168 -2.49 17.68 18.35
N TRP A 169 -2.57 18.81 17.62
CA TRP A 169 -2.62 20.20 18.13
C TRP A 169 -1.32 20.71 18.79
N ALA A 170 -0.29 19.90 18.87
CA ALA A 170 0.99 20.36 19.38
C ALA A 170 1.60 21.45 18.48
N THR A 171 2.27 22.40 19.11
CA THR A 171 2.94 23.51 18.45
C THR A 171 4.44 23.51 18.71
N GLN A 172 5.19 24.37 18.04
CA GLN A 172 6.60 24.58 18.33
C GLN A 172 6.80 25.03 19.79
N GLU A 173 5.98 25.93 20.27
CA GLU A 173 6.06 26.47 21.63
C GLU A 173 5.74 25.38 22.69
N SER A 174 4.77 24.52 22.42
CA SER A 174 4.38 23.47 23.37
C SER A 174 5.38 22.30 23.44
N THR A 175 6.22 22.14 22.41
CA THR A 175 7.12 21.00 22.29
C THR A 175 8.61 21.37 22.36
N GLY A 176 8.97 22.61 22.05
CA GLY A 176 10.37 23.04 21.85
C GLY A 176 11.02 22.49 20.57
N LEU A 177 10.26 21.81 19.70
CA LEU A 177 10.78 21.23 18.47
C LEU A 177 10.94 22.29 17.38
N PRO A 178 12.02 22.24 16.58
CA PRO A 178 12.16 23.10 15.42
C PRO A 178 11.18 22.72 14.30
N LEU A 179 10.92 23.64 13.36
CA LEU A 179 10.04 23.42 12.19
C LEU A 179 10.72 22.65 11.06
N SER A 180 12.03 22.44 11.16
CA SER A 180 12.83 21.65 10.23
C SER A 180 14.00 21.01 10.97
N PRO A 181 14.55 19.88 10.52
CA PRO A 181 15.72 19.28 11.18
C PRO A 181 16.96 20.13 10.96
N GLU A 182 17.67 20.46 12.04
CA GLU A 182 18.94 21.22 12.00
C GLU A 182 20.16 20.30 11.83
N SER A 183 19.98 18.99 12.06
CA SER A 183 20.98 17.96 11.83
C SER A 183 20.34 16.61 11.48
N PRO A 184 21.07 15.68 10.82
CA PRO A 184 20.55 14.36 10.52
C PRO A 184 20.07 13.62 11.76
N GLY A 185 18.85 13.08 11.71
CA GLY A 185 18.24 12.35 12.84
C GLY A 185 17.57 13.24 13.88
N MET A 186 17.75 14.56 13.82
CA MET A 186 17.13 15.47 14.79
C MET A 186 15.60 15.47 14.64
N PRO A 187 14.85 15.32 15.75
CA PRO A 187 13.39 15.44 15.72
C PRO A 187 12.95 16.87 15.37
N TRP A 188 11.89 16.98 14.59
CA TRP A 188 11.25 18.26 14.25
C TRP A 188 9.74 18.10 14.15
N ILE A 189 8.96 19.18 14.27
CA ILE A 189 7.51 19.13 14.20
C ILE A 189 7.01 19.52 12.81
N MET A 190 6.10 18.71 12.27
CA MET A 190 5.40 18.93 11.02
C MET A 190 3.92 19.21 11.29
N ASP A 191 3.33 20.13 10.49
CA ASP A 191 1.94 20.58 10.62
C ASP A 191 1.56 21.07 12.04
N PRO A 192 2.39 21.93 12.71
CA PRO A 192 2.13 22.35 14.09
C PRO A 192 0.80 23.09 14.21
N GLY A 193 0.11 22.88 15.36
CA GLY A 193 -1.16 23.51 15.67
C GLY A 193 -2.37 22.94 14.93
N THR A 194 -2.20 21.83 14.21
CA THR A 194 -3.29 21.15 13.48
C THR A 194 -3.61 19.77 14.06
N HIS A 195 -4.74 19.19 13.63
CA HIS A 195 -5.10 17.82 13.97
C HIS A 195 -4.01 16.80 13.57
N ARG A 196 -3.16 17.17 12.60
CA ARG A 196 -2.13 16.31 12.02
C ARG A 196 -0.73 16.63 12.54
N ALA A 197 -0.59 17.48 13.54
CA ALA A 197 0.72 17.77 14.12
C ALA A 197 1.45 16.48 14.52
N HIS A 198 2.69 16.33 14.09
CA HIS A 198 3.49 15.15 14.36
C HIS A 198 4.99 15.45 14.42
N ILE A 199 5.69 14.66 15.22
CA ILE A 199 7.15 14.63 15.26
C ILE A 199 7.65 13.78 14.10
N MET A 200 8.58 14.32 13.33
CA MET A 200 9.33 13.59 12.31
C MET A 200 10.75 13.30 12.81
N ILE A 201 11.21 12.07 12.63
CA ILE A 201 12.59 11.65 12.85
C ILE A 201 13.07 10.95 11.58
N ASN A 202 14.05 11.56 10.93
CA ASN A 202 14.69 11.07 9.72
C ASN A 202 16.13 10.64 10.05
N PRO A 203 16.39 9.36 10.38
CA PRO A 203 17.74 8.90 10.67
C PRO A 203 18.72 9.21 9.53
N PRO A 204 20.03 9.34 9.79
CA PRO A 204 21.02 9.45 8.73
C PRO A 204 20.87 8.26 7.76
N LYS A 205 21.05 8.49 6.47
CA LYS A 205 21.23 7.39 5.51
C LYS A 205 22.64 6.84 5.69
N ASN A 206 22.76 5.54 5.82
CA ASN A 206 24.05 4.82 5.82
C ASN A 206 24.68 4.86 4.44
#